data_a06ffd5989ab9fe7da7cc9a497b6dad9
#
_entry.id   a06ffd5989ab9fe7da7cc9a497b6dad9
#
_cell.length_a   1.000
_cell.length_b   1.000
_cell.length_c   1.000
_cell.angle_alpha   90.00
_cell.angle_beta   90.00
_cell.angle_gamma   90.00
#
_symmetry.space_group_name_H-M   'P 1'
#
loop_
_entity.id
_entity.type
_entity.pdbx_description
1 polymer ?
#
loop_
_entity_poly.entity_id
_entity_poly.type
_entity_poly.pdbx_seq_one_letter_code
_entity_poly.pdbx_strand_id
1 'polypeptide(L)'
;EKRKQIGLTQENIAEYLGVSTPAVSKWENGTTYPDITLLPGLARLLKTDLNTLMSFNEEMSEVEINNVVTKVQSIIQENGFEQGFQFALDQVRAFPTCENLIYSLGVFLQPSLELQPIDQQNKYREELAKLYFRIRNSENIEIRKEAISYLFYLYCEKREYDKATALLSDYPADTKLMMAHLYQQKKEYEPSCVLLEHRMLEIAVELQSILVSLTQIALSEKRSADAEKLACIQEQIAKQFGILECTAYTAQLE
;
A
#
# COMPACT_ATOMS: atom_id res chain seq x y z
N GLU A 1 19.48 28.40 -8.93
CA GLU A 1 20.69 27.64 -8.50
C GLU A 1 21.47 27.12 -9.72
N LYS A 2 20.90 26.40 -10.66
CA LYS A 2 21.57 25.83 -11.85
C LYS A 2 22.36 26.85 -12.67
N ARG A 3 21.77 28.03 -12.92
CA ARG A 3 22.46 29.14 -13.64
C ARG A 3 23.80 29.46 -12.99
N LYS A 4 23.82 29.62 -11.67
CA LYS A 4 25.04 29.95 -10.91
C LYS A 4 26.08 28.83 -10.99
N GLN A 5 25.65 27.58 -10.96
CA GLN A 5 26.53 26.40 -11.07
C GLN A 5 27.27 26.35 -12.40
N ILE A 6 26.64 26.81 -13.50
CA ILE A 6 27.27 26.86 -14.84
C ILE A 6 27.85 28.20 -15.19
N GLY A 7 27.93 29.17 -14.23
CA GLY A 7 28.62 30.45 -14.39
C GLY A 7 27.90 31.49 -15.27
N LEU A 8 26.59 31.28 -15.57
CA LEU A 8 25.83 32.25 -16.37
C LEU A 8 25.28 33.40 -15.52
N THR A 9 25.16 34.59 -16.12
CA THR A 9 24.48 35.74 -15.53
C THR A 9 23.00 35.75 -15.89
N GLN A 10 22.17 36.55 -15.24
CA GLN A 10 20.77 36.77 -15.63
C GLN A 10 20.67 37.41 -17.01
N GLU A 11 21.64 38.28 -17.35
CA GLU A 11 21.77 38.91 -18.66
C GLU A 11 22.01 37.87 -19.78
N ASN A 12 22.89 36.88 -19.53
CA ASN A 12 23.15 35.84 -20.51
C ASN A 12 21.86 35.01 -20.81
N ILE A 13 21.06 34.71 -19.78
CA ILE A 13 19.79 34.03 -19.98
C ILE A 13 18.81 34.92 -20.75
N ALA A 14 18.71 36.19 -20.38
CA ALA A 14 17.81 37.15 -21.00
C ALA A 14 18.12 37.31 -22.50
N GLU A 15 19.40 37.47 -22.84
CA GLU A 15 19.88 37.57 -24.21
C GLU A 15 19.58 36.33 -25.02
N TYR A 16 19.89 35.14 -24.48
CA TYR A 16 19.66 33.85 -25.16
C TYR A 16 18.18 33.59 -25.44
N LEU A 17 17.29 33.95 -24.51
CA LEU A 17 15.85 33.72 -24.63
C LEU A 17 15.09 34.88 -25.27
N GLY A 18 15.73 35.99 -25.58
CA GLY A 18 15.09 37.18 -26.17
C GLY A 18 14.13 37.89 -25.22
N VAL A 19 14.43 37.90 -23.90
CA VAL A 19 13.61 38.52 -22.86
C VAL A 19 14.40 39.57 -22.12
N SER A 20 13.77 40.34 -21.23
CA SER A 20 14.46 41.33 -20.40
C SER A 20 15.11 40.70 -19.16
N THR A 21 16.26 41.25 -18.71
CA THR A 21 16.93 40.83 -17.48
C THR A 21 16.01 40.90 -16.25
N PRO A 22 15.14 41.94 -16.08
CA PRO A 22 14.16 41.98 -15.00
C PRO A 22 13.15 40.82 -15.04
N ALA A 23 12.80 40.27 -16.23
CA ALA A 23 11.92 39.11 -16.33
C ALA A 23 12.60 37.87 -15.74
N VAL A 24 13.86 37.61 -16.08
CA VAL A 24 14.66 36.51 -15.52
C VAL A 24 14.79 36.65 -13.99
N SER A 25 15.01 37.88 -13.49
CA SER A 25 15.06 38.14 -12.05
C SER A 25 13.73 37.81 -11.35
N LYS A 26 12.59 38.15 -11.94
CA LYS A 26 11.27 37.82 -11.40
C LYS A 26 11.03 36.32 -11.37
N TRP A 27 11.48 35.55 -12.38
CA TRP A 27 11.41 34.10 -12.40
C TRP A 27 12.23 33.47 -11.29
N GLU A 28 13.48 33.93 -11.10
CA GLU A 28 14.36 33.42 -10.03
C GLU A 28 13.86 33.74 -8.62
N ASN A 29 13.10 34.82 -8.46
CA ASN A 29 12.49 35.22 -7.19
C ASN A 29 11.08 34.66 -6.99
N GLY A 30 10.57 33.85 -7.94
CA GLY A 30 9.24 33.22 -7.86
C GLY A 30 8.06 34.20 -8.01
N THR A 31 8.31 35.45 -8.46
CA THR A 31 7.26 36.46 -8.64
C THR A 31 6.40 36.19 -9.89
N THR A 32 7.03 35.65 -10.93
CA THR A 32 6.38 35.24 -12.19
C THR A 32 7.05 33.98 -12.71
N TYR A 33 6.39 33.29 -13.66
CA TYR A 33 6.94 32.14 -14.35
C TYR A 33 7.33 32.51 -15.79
N PRO A 34 8.32 31.79 -16.40
CA PRO A 34 8.59 31.88 -17.82
C PRO A 34 7.37 31.43 -18.64
N ASP A 35 7.19 32.00 -19.83
CA ASP A 35 6.25 31.43 -20.80
C ASP A 35 6.65 29.98 -21.13
N ILE A 36 5.67 29.11 -21.29
CA ILE A 36 5.89 27.69 -21.55
C ILE A 36 6.73 27.45 -22.81
N THR A 37 6.63 28.34 -23.81
CA THR A 37 7.42 28.27 -25.05
C THR A 37 8.91 28.52 -24.84
N LEU A 38 9.30 29.18 -23.76
CA LEU A 38 10.69 29.46 -23.38
C LEU A 38 11.35 28.31 -22.61
N LEU A 39 10.54 27.41 -21.98
CA LEU A 39 11.06 26.34 -21.15
C LEU A 39 12.04 25.40 -21.88
N PRO A 40 11.80 24.95 -23.13
CA PRO A 40 12.76 24.11 -23.83
C PRO A 40 14.10 24.80 -24.10
N GLY A 41 14.09 26.11 -24.42
CA GLY A 41 15.29 26.93 -24.57
C GLY A 41 16.07 27.08 -23.27
N LEU A 42 15.35 27.36 -22.19
CA LEU A 42 15.90 27.50 -20.84
C LEU A 42 16.53 26.19 -20.35
N ALA A 43 15.85 25.05 -20.56
CA ALA A 43 16.37 23.73 -20.18
C ALA A 43 17.68 23.40 -20.89
N ARG A 44 17.75 23.65 -22.22
CA ARG A 44 18.98 23.44 -23.00
C ARG A 44 20.13 24.34 -22.51
N LEU A 45 19.85 25.62 -22.28
CA LEU A 45 20.84 26.58 -21.80
C LEU A 45 21.40 26.20 -20.43
N LEU A 46 20.52 25.75 -19.53
CA LEU A 46 20.87 25.31 -18.17
C LEU A 46 21.41 23.87 -18.11
N LYS A 47 21.51 23.17 -19.27
CA LYS A 47 21.94 21.77 -19.38
C LYS A 47 21.18 20.86 -18.41
N THR A 48 19.85 20.97 -18.41
CA THR A 48 18.95 20.20 -17.59
C THR A 48 17.76 19.71 -18.41
N ASP A 49 17.01 18.75 -17.93
CA ASP A 49 15.73 18.33 -18.52
C ASP A 49 14.58 19.22 -18.00
N LEU A 50 13.43 19.13 -18.67
CA LEU A 50 12.26 19.95 -18.32
C LEU A 50 11.68 19.58 -16.94
N ASN A 51 11.69 18.29 -16.58
CA ASN A 51 11.13 17.84 -15.30
C ASN A 51 11.95 18.41 -14.14
N THR A 52 13.28 18.31 -14.24
CA THR A 52 14.19 18.93 -13.25
C THR A 52 14.02 20.45 -13.21
N LEU A 53 13.85 21.12 -14.38
CA LEU A 53 13.66 22.58 -14.44
C LEU A 53 12.37 23.00 -13.73
N MET A 54 11.32 22.24 -13.90
CA MET A 54 9.99 22.49 -13.32
C MET A 54 9.87 21.95 -11.89
N SER A 55 10.89 21.28 -11.37
CA SER A 55 10.83 20.51 -10.11
C SER A 55 9.66 19.53 -10.11
N PHE A 56 9.39 18.95 -11.29
CA PHE A 56 8.29 18.02 -11.47
C PHE A 56 8.73 16.63 -11.02
N ASN A 57 8.17 16.18 -9.92
CA ASN A 57 8.26 14.78 -9.49
C ASN A 57 6.90 14.12 -9.74
N GLU A 58 6.91 13.04 -10.50
CA GLU A 58 5.70 12.23 -10.74
C GLU A 58 5.28 11.48 -9.47
N GLU A 59 6.26 11.15 -8.63
CA GLU A 59 6.07 10.40 -7.39
C GLU A 59 6.58 11.18 -6.18
N MET A 60 5.96 10.93 -5.05
CA MET A 60 6.39 11.41 -3.75
C MET A 60 7.36 10.41 -3.12
N SER A 61 8.36 10.91 -2.42
CA SER A 61 9.20 10.09 -1.53
C SER A 61 8.38 9.54 -0.35
N GLU A 62 8.86 8.45 0.26
CA GLU A 62 8.22 7.90 1.48
C GLU A 62 8.08 8.93 2.60
N VAL A 63 9.07 9.81 2.77
CA VAL A 63 9.04 10.88 3.79
C VAL A 63 7.90 11.86 3.50
N GLU A 64 7.73 12.27 2.24
CA GLU A 64 6.64 13.18 1.84
C GLU A 64 5.28 12.51 2.02
N ILE A 65 5.13 11.23 1.65
CA ILE A 65 3.90 10.47 1.87
C ILE A 65 3.57 10.39 3.36
N ASN A 66 4.54 10.05 4.21
CA ASN A 66 4.35 9.99 5.66
C ASN A 66 3.94 11.35 6.25
N ASN A 67 4.49 12.45 5.74
CA ASN A 67 4.10 13.80 6.14
C ASN A 67 2.64 14.11 5.75
N VAL A 68 2.20 13.67 4.56
CA VAL A 68 0.81 13.81 4.13
C VAL A 68 -0.12 12.99 5.04
N VAL A 69 0.20 11.72 5.31
CA VAL A 69 -0.62 10.86 6.20
C VAL A 69 -0.72 11.47 7.60
N THR A 70 0.40 11.95 8.17
CA THR A 70 0.42 12.63 9.47
C THR A 70 -0.44 13.90 9.45
N LYS A 71 -0.41 14.66 8.36
CA LYS A 71 -1.25 15.86 8.21
C LYS A 71 -2.73 15.52 8.11
N VAL A 72 -3.10 14.45 7.36
CA VAL A 72 -4.47 13.93 7.32
C VAL A 72 -4.93 13.55 8.72
N GLN A 73 -4.09 12.84 9.49
CA GLN A 73 -4.40 12.46 10.87
C GLN A 73 -4.68 13.69 11.76
N SER A 74 -3.81 14.72 11.71
CA SER A 74 -4.02 15.96 12.48
C SER A 74 -5.34 16.64 12.10
N ILE A 75 -5.65 16.73 10.80
CA ILE A 75 -6.88 17.36 10.34
C ILE A 75 -8.12 16.56 10.82
N ILE A 76 -8.07 15.22 10.76
CA ILE A 76 -9.17 14.38 11.29
C ILE A 76 -9.38 14.64 12.78
N GLN A 77 -8.32 14.75 13.56
CA GLN A 77 -8.41 15.01 15.01
C GLN A 77 -8.92 16.41 15.35
N GLU A 78 -8.52 17.42 14.60
CA GLU A 78 -8.84 18.82 14.87
C GLU A 78 -10.16 19.27 14.25
N ASN A 79 -10.48 18.79 13.04
CA ASN A 79 -11.56 19.31 12.20
C ASN A 79 -12.60 18.25 11.82
N GLY A 80 -12.33 16.96 12.12
CA GLY A 80 -13.20 15.85 11.79
C GLY A 80 -12.83 15.10 10.51
N PHE A 81 -13.42 13.92 10.35
CA PHE A 81 -13.09 12.98 9.28
C PHE A 81 -13.28 13.56 7.87
N GLU A 82 -14.36 14.29 7.62
CA GLU A 82 -14.67 14.83 6.29
C GLU A 82 -13.57 15.75 5.76
N GLN A 83 -13.07 16.67 6.62
CA GLN A 83 -12.01 17.60 6.23
C GLN A 83 -10.69 16.87 5.97
N GLY A 84 -10.34 15.88 6.80
CA GLY A 84 -9.15 15.05 6.58
C GLY A 84 -9.24 14.22 5.31
N PHE A 85 -10.41 13.62 5.06
CA PHE A 85 -10.67 12.85 3.84
C PHE A 85 -10.59 13.73 2.59
N GLN A 86 -11.18 14.93 2.62
CA GLN A 86 -11.10 15.87 1.50
C GLN A 86 -9.65 16.30 1.23
N PHE A 87 -8.88 16.61 2.27
CA PHE A 87 -7.47 16.92 2.12
C PHE A 87 -6.69 15.76 1.49
N ALA A 88 -6.96 14.51 1.89
CA ALA A 88 -6.35 13.32 1.27
C ALA A 88 -6.69 13.23 -0.22
N LEU A 89 -7.95 13.46 -0.62
CA LEU A 89 -8.33 13.48 -2.03
C LEU A 89 -7.63 14.59 -2.82
N ASP A 90 -7.42 15.76 -2.23
CA ASP A 90 -6.71 16.86 -2.88
C ASP A 90 -5.23 16.52 -3.11
N GLN A 91 -4.59 15.79 -2.18
CA GLN A 91 -3.23 15.28 -2.38
C GLN A 91 -3.18 14.25 -3.53
N VAL A 92 -4.15 13.32 -3.59
CA VAL A 92 -4.24 12.38 -4.71
C VAL A 92 -4.52 13.07 -6.05
N ARG A 93 -5.22 14.19 -6.07
CA ARG A 93 -5.40 15.01 -7.29
C ARG A 93 -4.11 15.70 -7.72
N ALA A 94 -3.30 16.13 -6.77
CA ALA A 94 -2.00 16.75 -7.04
C ALA A 94 -0.98 15.72 -7.58
N PHE A 95 -1.04 14.47 -7.10
CA PHE A 95 -0.15 13.37 -7.49
C PHE A 95 -0.97 12.15 -7.99
N PRO A 96 -1.62 12.28 -9.16
CA PRO A 96 -2.61 11.29 -9.61
C PRO A 96 -2.02 9.93 -9.97
N THR A 97 -0.73 9.84 -10.26
CA THR A 97 -0.03 8.61 -10.64
C THR A 97 0.74 7.96 -9.49
N CYS A 98 0.85 8.62 -8.35
CA CYS A 98 1.59 8.13 -7.19
C CYS A 98 0.80 7.02 -6.48
N GLU A 99 1.05 5.76 -6.86
CA GLU A 99 0.36 4.59 -6.29
C GLU A 99 0.64 4.42 -4.80
N ASN A 100 1.88 4.70 -4.36
CA ASN A 100 2.27 4.63 -2.95
C ASN A 100 1.48 5.62 -2.08
N LEU A 101 1.19 6.82 -2.58
CA LEU A 101 0.35 7.80 -1.87
C LEU A 101 -1.08 7.28 -1.73
N ILE A 102 -1.67 6.79 -2.83
CA ILE A 102 -3.04 6.24 -2.83
C ILE A 102 -3.14 5.07 -1.86
N TYR A 103 -2.18 4.14 -1.90
CA TYR A 103 -2.10 3.00 -1.00
C TYR A 103 -2.02 3.43 0.47
N SER A 104 -1.07 4.29 0.82
CA SER A 104 -0.83 4.72 2.20
C SER A 104 -2.04 5.47 2.77
N LEU A 105 -2.66 6.33 1.99
CA LEU A 105 -3.89 7.03 2.38
C LEU A 105 -5.06 6.07 2.52
N GLY A 106 -5.20 5.10 1.61
CA GLY A 106 -6.24 4.08 1.67
C GLY A 106 -6.16 3.26 2.96
N VAL A 107 -4.99 2.68 3.24
CA VAL A 107 -4.73 1.88 4.45
C VAL A 107 -4.96 2.69 5.74
N PHE A 108 -4.59 3.97 5.75
CA PHE A 108 -4.81 4.85 6.90
C PHE A 108 -6.29 5.22 7.09
N LEU A 109 -7.00 5.51 6.01
CA LEU A 109 -8.38 6.01 6.07
C LEU A 109 -9.41 4.91 6.36
N GLN A 110 -9.17 3.66 5.96
CA GLN A 110 -10.10 2.54 6.18
C GLN A 110 -10.51 2.37 7.65
N PRO A 111 -9.59 2.20 8.62
CA PRO A 111 -9.97 2.05 10.02
C PRO A 111 -10.69 3.29 10.58
N SER A 112 -10.28 4.47 10.13
CA SER A 112 -10.89 5.74 10.55
C SER A 112 -12.32 5.90 10.02
N LEU A 113 -12.59 5.33 8.85
CA LEU A 113 -13.90 5.31 8.22
C LEU A 113 -14.90 4.42 8.99
N GLU A 114 -14.46 3.28 9.49
CA GLU A 114 -15.32 2.37 10.27
C GLU A 114 -15.81 3.00 11.60
N LEU A 115 -15.13 4.04 12.08
CA LEU A 115 -15.55 4.80 13.26
C LEU A 115 -16.61 5.87 12.95
N GLN A 116 -16.93 6.12 11.66
CA GLN A 116 -17.92 7.10 11.26
C GLN A 116 -19.36 6.54 11.36
N PRO A 117 -20.38 7.39 11.46
CA PRO A 117 -21.78 6.96 11.38
C PRO A 117 -22.06 6.16 10.10
N ILE A 118 -22.85 5.08 10.20
CA ILE A 118 -23.09 4.11 9.12
C ILE A 118 -23.68 4.79 7.86
N ASP A 119 -24.54 5.79 8.04
CA ASP A 119 -25.18 6.55 6.96
C ASP A 119 -24.16 7.36 6.13
N GLN A 120 -23.01 7.70 6.70
CA GLN A 120 -21.95 8.45 6.03
C GLN A 120 -20.88 7.55 5.40
N GLN A 121 -20.69 6.34 5.92
CA GLN A 121 -19.64 5.43 5.46
C GLN A 121 -19.73 5.11 3.97
N ASN A 122 -20.93 4.90 3.44
CA ASN A 122 -21.11 4.50 2.04
C ASN A 122 -20.52 5.49 1.03
N LYS A 123 -20.66 6.79 1.28
CA LYS A 123 -20.07 7.85 0.43
C LYS A 123 -18.55 7.72 0.35
N TYR A 124 -17.90 7.53 1.48
CA TYR A 124 -16.44 7.47 1.57
C TYR A 124 -15.88 6.13 1.08
N ARG A 125 -16.60 5.02 1.30
CA ARG A 125 -16.27 3.71 0.75
C ARG A 125 -16.25 3.72 -0.77
N GLU A 126 -17.21 4.41 -1.41
CA GLU A 126 -17.23 4.58 -2.87
C GLU A 126 -16.04 5.39 -3.39
N GLU A 127 -15.67 6.48 -2.69
CA GLU A 127 -14.50 7.26 -3.09
C GLU A 127 -13.20 6.47 -2.92
N LEU A 128 -13.03 5.73 -1.81
CA LEU A 128 -11.90 4.82 -1.63
C LEU A 128 -11.86 3.73 -2.70
N ALA A 129 -13.02 3.17 -3.07
CA ALA A 129 -13.10 2.18 -4.13
C ALA A 129 -12.60 2.70 -5.47
N LYS A 130 -12.90 3.96 -5.82
CA LYS A 130 -12.37 4.60 -7.03
C LYS A 130 -10.83 4.72 -6.99
N LEU A 131 -10.27 5.02 -5.82
CA LEU A 131 -8.83 5.11 -5.64
C LEU A 131 -8.17 3.73 -5.78
N TYR A 132 -8.68 2.72 -5.08
CA TYR A 132 -8.17 1.36 -5.17
C TYR A 132 -8.34 0.75 -6.57
N PHE A 133 -9.43 1.10 -7.27
CA PHE A 133 -9.61 0.66 -8.66
C PHE A 133 -8.50 1.16 -9.59
N ARG A 134 -7.93 2.35 -9.34
CA ARG A 134 -6.82 2.89 -10.12
C ARG A 134 -5.53 2.11 -9.95
N ILE A 135 -5.26 1.61 -8.73
CA ILE A 135 -4.00 0.95 -8.36
C ILE A 135 -4.11 -0.58 -8.30
N ARG A 136 -5.26 -1.17 -8.69
CA ARG A 136 -5.48 -2.63 -8.66
C ARG A 136 -4.56 -3.44 -9.58
N ASN A 137 -3.96 -2.80 -10.57
CA ASN A 137 -3.03 -3.41 -11.51
C ASN A 137 -1.57 -3.01 -11.23
N SER A 138 -1.27 -2.49 -10.05
CA SER A 138 0.07 -2.10 -9.64
C SER A 138 1.08 -3.25 -9.83
N GLU A 139 2.28 -2.92 -10.25
CA GLU A 139 3.40 -3.88 -10.28
C GLU A 139 3.85 -4.26 -8.86
N ASN A 140 3.63 -3.36 -7.89
CA ASN A 140 3.87 -3.65 -6.48
C ASN A 140 2.80 -4.62 -5.96
N ILE A 141 3.27 -5.80 -5.54
CA ILE A 141 2.40 -6.90 -5.08
C ILE A 141 1.56 -6.50 -3.87
N GLU A 142 2.10 -5.75 -2.92
CA GLU A 142 1.39 -5.36 -1.70
C GLU A 142 0.30 -4.32 -2.00
N ILE A 143 0.59 -3.35 -2.88
CA ILE A 143 -0.41 -2.39 -3.35
C ILE A 143 -1.55 -3.10 -4.08
N ARG A 144 -1.20 -4.03 -4.99
CA ARG A 144 -2.18 -4.79 -5.76
C ARG A 144 -3.05 -5.67 -4.87
N LYS A 145 -2.46 -6.37 -3.88
CA LYS A 145 -3.21 -7.17 -2.89
C LYS A 145 -4.23 -6.33 -2.14
N GLU A 146 -3.78 -5.22 -1.58
CA GLU A 146 -4.66 -4.35 -0.79
C GLU A 146 -5.81 -3.81 -1.64
N ALA A 147 -5.50 -3.31 -2.83
CA ALA A 147 -6.49 -2.76 -3.74
C ALA A 147 -7.55 -3.79 -4.15
N ILE A 148 -7.13 -4.98 -4.55
CA ILE A 148 -8.03 -6.06 -4.93
C ILE A 148 -8.84 -6.54 -3.72
N SER A 149 -8.21 -6.70 -2.54
CA SER A 149 -8.91 -7.11 -1.32
C SER A 149 -10.02 -6.12 -0.96
N TYR A 150 -9.73 -4.83 -0.93
CA TYR A 150 -10.73 -3.81 -0.63
C TYR A 150 -11.93 -3.89 -1.59
N LEU A 151 -11.65 -3.91 -2.90
CA LEU A 151 -12.70 -3.97 -3.93
C LEU A 151 -13.50 -5.26 -3.84
N PHE A 152 -12.85 -6.38 -3.57
CA PHE A 152 -13.50 -7.69 -3.42
C PHE A 152 -14.52 -7.68 -2.28
N TYR A 153 -14.10 -7.26 -1.08
CA TYR A 153 -15.00 -7.22 0.08
C TYR A 153 -16.15 -6.23 -0.14
N LEU A 154 -15.89 -5.07 -0.72
CA LEU A 154 -16.92 -4.10 -1.06
C LEU A 154 -17.95 -4.68 -2.05
N TYR A 155 -17.52 -5.40 -3.09
CA TYR A 155 -18.44 -6.05 -4.03
C TYR A 155 -19.22 -7.18 -3.38
N CYS A 156 -18.63 -7.93 -2.44
CA CYS A 156 -19.35 -8.92 -1.66
C CYS A 156 -20.47 -8.31 -0.82
N GLU A 157 -20.20 -7.20 -0.12
CA GLU A 157 -21.20 -6.45 0.66
C GLU A 157 -22.36 -5.96 -0.21
N LYS A 158 -22.04 -5.48 -1.41
CA LYS A 158 -23.04 -5.02 -2.40
C LYS A 158 -23.77 -6.16 -3.11
N ARG A 159 -23.41 -7.42 -2.84
CA ARG A 159 -23.90 -8.63 -3.53
C ARG A 159 -23.59 -8.65 -5.03
N GLU A 160 -22.56 -7.94 -5.46
CA GLU A 160 -22.05 -7.92 -6.83
C GLU A 160 -21.03 -9.06 -7.04
N TYR A 161 -21.47 -10.29 -6.81
CA TYR A 161 -20.60 -11.47 -6.70
C TYR A 161 -19.81 -11.77 -7.98
N ASP A 162 -20.35 -11.46 -9.15
CA ASP A 162 -19.64 -11.65 -10.42
C ASP A 162 -18.42 -10.73 -10.52
N LYS A 163 -18.55 -9.47 -10.07
CA LYS A 163 -17.42 -8.53 -10.01
C LYS A 163 -16.39 -8.96 -8.97
N ALA A 164 -16.85 -9.42 -7.80
CA ALA A 164 -15.95 -9.95 -6.78
C ALA A 164 -15.14 -11.14 -7.31
N THR A 165 -15.82 -12.10 -7.97
CA THR A 165 -15.17 -13.29 -8.55
C THR A 165 -14.15 -12.91 -9.63
N ALA A 166 -14.46 -11.95 -10.49
CA ALA A 166 -13.55 -11.51 -11.53
C ALA A 166 -12.22 -10.95 -11.00
N LEU A 167 -12.23 -10.33 -9.81
CA LEU A 167 -11.00 -9.81 -9.19
C LEU A 167 -10.05 -10.92 -8.69
N LEU A 168 -10.56 -12.12 -8.41
CA LEU A 168 -9.73 -13.21 -7.88
C LEU A 168 -8.69 -13.72 -8.88
N SER A 169 -8.94 -13.58 -10.20
CA SER A 169 -7.98 -13.96 -11.24
C SER A 169 -6.71 -13.10 -11.23
N ASP A 170 -6.84 -11.85 -10.79
CA ASP A 170 -5.75 -10.87 -10.78
C ASP A 170 -5.09 -10.75 -9.41
N TYR A 171 -5.63 -11.46 -8.40
CA TYR A 171 -5.10 -11.43 -7.04
C TYR A 171 -3.76 -12.17 -6.96
N PRO A 172 -2.68 -11.52 -6.49
CA PRO A 172 -1.32 -12.07 -6.60
C PRO A 172 -0.94 -13.05 -5.47
N ALA A 173 -1.92 -13.64 -4.79
CA ALA A 173 -1.70 -14.56 -3.69
C ALA A 173 -2.80 -15.64 -3.63
N ASP A 174 -2.79 -16.47 -2.57
CA ASP A 174 -3.82 -17.48 -2.34
C ASP A 174 -5.20 -16.82 -2.11
N THR A 175 -6.18 -17.27 -2.87
CA THR A 175 -7.55 -16.74 -2.86
C THR A 175 -8.52 -17.55 -2.01
N LYS A 176 -8.08 -18.64 -1.37
CA LYS A 176 -8.98 -19.55 -0.63
C LYS A 176 -9.83 -18.86 0.41
N LEU A 177 -9.23 -17.94 1.20
CA LEU A 177 -9.98 -17.20 2.23
C LEU A 177 -11.02 -16.24 1.61
N MET A 178 -10.66 -15.59 0.51
CA MET A 178 -11.57 -14.70 -0.22
C MET A 178 -12.72 -15.51 -0.85
N MET A 179 -12.42 -16.65 -1.47
CA MET A 179 -13.44 -17.55 -2.02
C MET A 179 -14.36 -18.10 -0.92
N ALA A 180 -13.81 -18.51 0.22
CA ALA A 180 -14.61 -18.97 1.35
C ALA A 180 -15.56 -17.86 1.83
N HIS A 181 -15.09 -16.62 1.93
CA HIS A 181 -15.93 -15.47 2.26
C HIS A 181 -17.06 -15.26 1.22
N LEU A 182 -16.72 -15.33 -0.08
CA LEU A 182 -17.70 -15.20 -1.16
C LEU A 182 -18.81 -16.26 -1.05
N TYR A 183 -18.46 -17.54 -0.79
CA TYR A 183 -19.43 -18.60 -0.56
C TYR A 183 -20.31 -18.35 0.68
N GLN A 184 -19.73 -17.81 1.78
CA GLN A 184 -20.51 -17.42 2.96
C GLN A 184 -21.53 -16.33 2.62
N GLN A 185 -21.14 -15.30 1.86
CA GLN A 185 -22.06 -14.24 1.43
C GLN A 185 -23.19 -14.76 0.53
N LYS A 186 -22.91 -15.80 -0.28
CA LYS A 186 -23.91 -16.50 -1.08
C LYS A 186 -24.75 -17.51 -0.28
N LYS A 187 -24.42 -17.72 1.02
CA LYS A 187 -25.01 -18.77 1.89
C LYS A 187 -24.72 -20.20 1.43
N GLU A 188 -23.66 -20.39 0.68
CA GLU A 188 -23.13 -21.68 0.23
C GLU A 188 -22.09 -22.15 1.25
N TYR A 189 -22.56 -22.66 2.40
CA TYR A 189 -21.68 -22.93 3.56
C TYR A 189 -20.77 -24.13 3.36
N GLU A 190 -21.23 -25.19 2.67
CA GLU A 190 -20.45 -26.41 2.48
C GLU A 190 -19.13 -26.15 1.72
N PRO A 191 -19.12 -25.55 0.52
CA PRO A 191 -17.87 -25.23 -0.17
C PRO A 191 -16.99 -24.23 0.61
N SER A 192 -17.59 -23.33 1.39
CA SER A 192 -16.83 -22.43 2.28
C SER A 192 -16.09 -23.22 3.36
N CYS A 193 -16.77 -24.16 4.03
CA CYS A 193 -16.14 -24.99 5.07
C CYS A 193 -14.97 -25.79 4.51
N VAL A 194 -15.12 -26.43 3.37
CA VAL A 194 -14.04 -27.19 2.71
C VAL A 194 -12.80 -26.33 2.48
N LEU A 195 -12.96 -25.10 1.98
CA LEU A 195 -11.84 -24.20 1.75
C LEU A 195 -11.17 -23.74 3.06
N LEU A 196 -11.97 -23.45 4.08
CA LEU A 196 -11.46 -23.03 5.39
C LEU A 196 -10.74 -24.17 6.12
N GLU A 197 -11.30 -25.40 6.08
CA GLU A 197 -10.67 -26.60 6.64
C GLU A 197 -9.33 -26.88 5.94
N HIS A 198 -9.29 -26.80 4.61
CA HIS A 198 -8.06 -27.00 3.87
C HIS A 198 -7.02 -25.93 4.24
N ARG A 199 -7.43 -24.66 4.31
CA ARG A 199 -6.52 -23.57 4.70
C ARG A 199 -6.02 -23.71 6.15
N MET A 200 -6.89 -24.16 7.04
CA MET A 200 -6.54 -24.44 8.44
C MET A 200 -5.45 -25.53 8.53
N LEU A 201 -5.58 -26.61 7.75
CA LEU A 201 -4.56 -27.66 7.69
C LEU A 201 -3.24 -27.16 7.13
N GLU A 202 -3.25 -26.34 6.06
CA GLU A 202 -2.03 -25.72 5.53
C GLU A 202 -1.30 -24.87 6.59
N ILE A 203 -2.04 -24.03 7.32
CA ILE A 203 -1.48 -23.19 8.38
C ILE A 203 -0.94 -24.06 9.53
N ALA A 204 -1.63 -25.14 9.88
CA ALA A 204 -1.17 -26.05 10.93
C ALA A 204 0.14 -26.75 10.55
N VAL A 205 0.31 -27.17 9.28
CA VAL A 205 1.56 -27.74 8.76
C VAL A 205 2.69 -26.70 8.77
N GLU A 206 2.40 -25.47 8.35
CA GLU A 206 3.36 -24.37 8.37
C GLU A 206 3.81 -24.05 9.80
N LEU A 207 2.85 -23.99 10.75
CA LEU A 207 3.14 -23.79 12.17
C LEU A 207 4.01 -24.91 12.75
N GLN A 208 3.76 -26.17 12.37
CA GLN A 208 4.62 -27.30 12.76
C GLN A 208 6.07 -27.10 12.29
N SER A 209 6.28 -26.68 11.05
CA SER A 209 7.63 -26.41 10.51
C SER A 209 8.38 -25.33 11.31
N ILE A 210 7.65 -24.26 11.69
CA ILE A 210 8.21 -23.18 12.53
C ILE A 210 8.58 -23.71 13.92
N LEU A 211 7.70 -24.50 14.55
CA LEU A 211 7.93 -25.06 15.87
C LEU A 211 9.12 -26.03 15.87
N VAL A 212 9.27 -26.85 14.81
CA VAL A 212 10.46 -27.72 14.63
C VAL A 212 11.74 -26.89 14.64
N SER A 213 11.78 -25.82 13.85
CA SER A 213 12.93 -24.94 13.76
C SER A 213 13.26 -24.26 15.11
N LEU A 214 12.25 -23.80 15.83
CA LEU A 214 12.42 -23.21 17.16
C LEU A 214 12.92 -24.22 18.18
N THR A 215 12.43 -25.47 18.13
CA THR A 215 12.90 -26.57 19.00
C THR A 215 14.38 -26.88 18.75
N GLN A 216 14.80 -26.94 17.48
CA GLN A 216 16.21 -27.16 17.12
C GLN A 216 17.11 -26.04 17.65
N ILE A 217 16.68 -24.78 17.54
CA ILE A 217 17.43 -23.63 18.08
C ILE A 217 17.53 -23.76 19.61
N ALA A 218 16.42 -24.04 20.32
CA ALA A 218 16.42 -24.19 21.75
C ALA A 218 17.37 -25.31 22.23
N LEU A 219 17.40 -26.46 21.53
CA LEU A 219 18.34 -27.55 21.81
C LEU A 219 19.80 -27.14 21.57
N SER A 220 20.09 -26.45 20.47
CA SER A 220 21.44 -25.98 20.17
C SER A 220 21.98 -24.99 21.20
N GLU A 221 21.11 -24.17 21.76
CA GLU A 221 21.40 -23.21 22.84
C GLU A 221 21.33 -23.83 24.26
N LYS A 222 21.11 -25.14 24.36
CA LYS A 222 20.96 -25.87 25.63
C LYS A 222 19.82 -25.36 26.52
N ARG A 223 18.74 -24.84 25.92
CA ARG A 223 17.52 -24.41 26.59
C ARG A 223 16.49 -25.55 26.64
N SER A 224 16.82 -26.63 27.38
CA SER A 224 16.03 -27.88 27.39
C SER A 224 14.57 -27.66 27.78
N ALA A 225 14.29 -26.81 28.79
CA ALA A 225 12.92 -26.54 29.23
C ALA A 225 12.05 -25.83 28.15
N ASP A 226 12.66 -25.00 27.31
CA ASP A 226 11.97 -24.36 26.17
C ASP A 226 11.74 -25.37 25.06
N ALA A 227 12.72 -26.23 24.77
CA ALA A 227 12.59 -27.30 23.78
C ALA A 227 11.46 -28.28 24.14
N GLU A 228 11.35 -28.69 25.42
CA GLU A 228 10.26 -29.56 25.90
C GLU A 228 8.87 -28.91 25.73
N LYS A 229 8.74 -27.62 26.06
CA LYS A 229 7.47 -26.88 25.87
C LYS A 229 7.08 -26.81 24.38
N LEU A 230 8.03 -26.51 23.51
CA LEU A 230 7.78 -26.44 22.07
C LEU A 230 7.41 -27.82 21.48
N ALA A 231 8.08 -28.90 21.93
CA ALA A 231 7.76 -30.27 21.52
C ALA A 231 6.34 -30.68 21.98
N CYS A 232 5.94 -30.31 23.20
CA CYS A 232 4.59 -30.55 23.70
C CYS A 232 3.52 -29.83 22.83
N ILE A 233 3.77 -28.58 22.42
CA ILE A 233 2.87 -27.85 21.53
C ILE A 233 2.80 -28.53 20.16
N GLN A 234 3.91 -28.99 19.61
CA GLN A 234 3.96 -29.75 18.34
C GLN A 234 3.07 -30.99 18.41
N GLU A 235 3.20 -31.81 19.46
CA GLU A 235 2.40 -33.00 19.66
C GLU A 235 0.91 -32.71 19.74
N GLN A 236 0.52 -31.65 20.50
CA GLN A 236 -0.87 -31.23 20.61
C GLN A 236 -1.47 -30.83 19.26
N ILE A 237 -0.74 -30.04 18.46
CA ILE A 237 -1.18 -29.62 17.12
C ILE A 237 -1.27 -30.85 16.20
N ALA A 238 -0.26 -31.69 16.16
CA ALA A 238 -0.25 -32.90 15.33
C ALA A 238 -1.44 -33.81 15.63
N LYS A 239 -1.72 -34.03 16.91
CA LYS A 239 -2.86 -34.83 17.37
C LYS A 239 -4.21 -34.19 17.02
N GLN A 240 -4.35 -32.88 17.24
CA GLN A 240 -5.61 -32.17 17.02
C GLN A 240 -6.00 -32.11 15.54
N PHE A 241 -5.02 -31.96 14.65
CA PHE A 241 -5.26 -31.84 13.21
C PHE A 241 -5.01 -33.12 12.42
N GLY A 242 -4.68 -34.24 13.07
CA GLY A 242 -4.38 -35.51 12.41
C GLY A 242 -3.17 -35.42 11.47
N ILE A 243 -2.27 -34.48 11.71
CA ILE A 243 -1.04 -34.30 10.94
C ILE A 243 -0.09 -35.40 11.41
N LEU A 244 0.34 -36.28 10.49
CA LEU A 244 1.34 -37.30 10.80
C LEU A 244 2.54 -36.64 11.48
N GLU A 245 2.85 -37.09 12.67
CA GLU A 245 3.96 -36.60 13.48
C GLU A 245 5.22 -36.56 12.60
N CYS A 246 5.82 -35.40 12.42
CA CYS A 246 7.23 -35.30 12.03
C CYS A 246 8.08 -35.75 13.23
N THR A 247 7.94 -37.03 13.60
CA THR A 247 8.47 -37.66 14.81
C THR A 247 9.97 -37.96 14.76
N ALA A 248 10.70 -37.37 13.84
CA ALA A 248 12.17 -37.53 13.81
C ALA A 248 12.89 -36.91 15.02
N TYR A 249 12.20 -36.16 15.89
CA TYR A 249 12.84 -35.46 16.99
C TYR A 249 12.41 -35.91 18.40
N THR A 250 11.25 -36.54 18.57
CA THR A 250 10.86 -37.09 19.89
C THR A 250 11.75 -38.29 20.27
N ALA A 251 12.29 -39.01 19.29
CA ALA A 251 13.23 -40.14 19.54
C ALA A 251 14.65 -39.72 19.98
N GLN A 252 14.97 -38.42 20.02
CA GLN A 252 16.26 -37.93 20.55
C GLN A 252 16.19 -37.36 21.96
N LEU A 253 14.99 -37.29 22.56
CA LEU A 253 14.75 -36.83 23.94
C LEU A 253 14.56 -37.98 24.94
N GLU A 254 14.47 -39.24 24.47
CA GLU A 254 14.61 -40.46 25.26
C GLU A 254 16.07 -40.93 25.25
#